data_e9c5218a05e81ef2cd2790710982a496
#
_entry.id   e9c5218a05e81ef2cd2790710982a496
#
_cell.length_a   1.000
_cell.length_b   1.000
_cell.length_c   1.000
_cell.angle_alpha   90.00
_cell.angle_beta   90.00
_cell.angle_gamma   90.00
#
_symmetry.space_group_name_H-M   'P 1'
#
loop_
_entity.id
_entity.type
_entity.pdbx_description
1 polymer ?
#
loop_
_entity_poly.entity_id
_entity_poly.type
_entity_poly.pdbx_seq_one_letter_code
_entity_poly.pdbx_strand_id
1 'polypeptide(L)'
;MAAGELDAAHLRRQIDYVEARLDLADHRVLLLLKCMLAGELPPTVYDQAAEAVLGFRYSMLEPGTDAMSLWTESHQIIAATGEYLTGQLFGDRVFSNDGRTGARHRRAAHARIMVWLADRFRFGFSEWLSNSYLAFDAAALALL
;
A
#
# COMPACT_ATOMS: atom_id res chain seq x y z
N MET A 1 -11.55 -3.65 28.50
CA MET A 1 -12.25 -3.97 27.24
C MET A 1 -11.18 -4.52 26.31
N ALA A 2 -11.31 -5.77 25.87
CA ALA A 2 -10.38 -6.37 24.93
C ALA A 2 -10.37 -5.53 23.64
N ALA A 3 -9.17 -5.16 23.16
CA ALA A 3 -9.02 -4.62 21.82
C ALA A 3 -9.68 -5.62 20.87
N GLY A 4 -10.68 -5.18 20.11
CA GLY A 4 -11.49 -6.06 19.29
C GLY A 4 -10.61 -6.84 18.33
N GLU A 5 -10.68 -8.16 18.48
CA GLU A 5 -10.10 -9.10 17.53
C GLU A 5 -10.62 -8.70 16.15
N LEU A 6 -9.72 -8.34 15.22
CA LEU A 6 -10.11 -7.95 13.88
C LEU A 6 -10.86 -9.11 13.24
N ASP A 7 -12.14 -8.90 12.93
CA ASP A 7 -13.00 -9.92 12.37
C ASP A 7 -12.41 -10.46 11.05
N ALA A 8 -12.09 -11.75 11.02
CA ALA A 8 -11.54 -12.42 9.84
C ALA A 8 -12.43 -12.25 8.59
N ALA A 9 -13.74 -12.18 8.75
CA ALA A 9 -14.66 -11.93 7.63
C ALA A 9 -14.53 -10.50 7.10
N HIS A 10 -14.32 -9.52 7.98
CA HIS A 10 -14.04 -8.16 7.56
C HIS A 10 -12.72 -8.07 6.78
N LEU A 11 -11.66 -8.71 7.29
CA LEU A 11 -10.34 -8.72 6.63
C LEU A 11 -10.39 -9.39 5.26
N ARG A 12 -11.14 -10.51 5.11
CA ARG A 12 -11.32 -11.13 3.78
C ARG A 12 -11.96 -10.18 2.79
N ARG A 13 -12.99 -9.42 3.18
CA ARG A 13 -13.56 -8.39 2.30
C ARG A 13 -12.55 -7.33 1.88
N GLN A 14 -11.61 -6.95 2.76
CA GLN A 14 -10.54 -6.02 2.38
C GLN A 14 -9.57 -6.67 1.38
N ILE A 15 -9.24 -7.95 1.57
CA ILE A 15 -8.39 -8.73 0.66
C ILE A 15 -9.04 -8.82 -0.73
N ASP A 16 -10.31 -9.23 -0.79
CA ASP A 16 -11.07 -9.30 -2.06
C ASP A 16 -11.08 -7.95 -2.79
N TYR A 17 -11.20 -6.86 -2.04
CA TYR A 17 -11.19 -5.51 -2.58
C TYR A 17 -9.82 -5.15 -3.19
N VAL A 18 -8.73 -5.54 -2.54
CA VAL A 18 -7.35 -5.35 -3.00
C VAL A 18 -7.10 -6.16 -4.27
N GLU A 19 -7.49 -7.43 -4.29
CA GLU A 19 -7.34 -8.33 -5.45
C GLU A 19 -8.11 -7.82 -6.67
N ALA A 20 -9.29 -7.26 -6.46
CA ALA A 20 -10.11 -6.66 -7.51
C ALA A 20 -9.58 -5.29 -7.99
N ARG A 21 -8.57 -4.72 -7.33
CA ARG A 21 -7.95 -3.43 -7.66
C ARG A 21 -8.96 -2.30 -7.86
N LEU A 22 -9.96 -2.26 -6.98
CA LEU A 22 -11.03 -1.26 -7.02
C LEU A 22 -10.50 0.12 -6.59
N ASP A 23 -11.32 1.15 -6.75
CA ASP A 23 -11.00 2.49 -6.27
C ASP A 23 -10.66 2.46 -4.77
N LEU A 24 -9.61 3.18 -4.35
CA LEU A 24 -9.07 3.17 -2.98
C LEU A 24 -8.51 1.80 -2.49
N ALA A 25 -8.23 0.85 -3.38
CA ALA A 25 -7.63 -0.43 -2.98
C ALA A 25 -6.24 -0.27 -2.38
N ASP A 26 -5.47 0.74 -2.78
CA ASP A 26 -4.17 1.10 -2.20
C ASP A 26 -4.27 1.48 -0.72
N HIS A 27 -5.35 2.14 -0.30
CA HIS A 27 -5.64 2.38 1.13
C HIS A 27 -5.87 1.08 1.90
N ARG A 28 -6.51 0.09 1.26
CA ARG A 28 -6.73 -1.24 1.87
C ARG A 28 -5.43 -2.02 2.00
N VAL A 29 -4.53 -1.87 1.03
CA VAL A 29 -3.16 -2.42 1.13
C VAL A 29 -2.45 -1.87 2.37
N LEU A 30 -2.48 -0.55 2.61
CA LEU A 30 -1.88 0.03 3.83
C LEU A 30 -2.52 -0.50 5.11
N LEU A 31 -3.83 -0.71 5.12
CA LEU A 31 -4.52 -1.32 6.26
C LEU A 31 -4.01 -2.73 6.54
N LEU A 32 -3.94 -3.58 5.51
CA LEU A 32 -3.43 -4.95 5.65
C LEU A 32 -1.97 -4.96 6.12
N LEU A 33 -1.12 -4.13 5.54
CA LEU A 33 0.29 -4.01 5.92
C LEU A 33 0.46 -3.52 7.37
N LYS A 34 -0.34 -2.56 7.80
CA LYS A 34 -0.37 -2.10 9.20
C LYS A 34 -0.68 -3.26 10.15
N CYS A 35 -1.72 -4.06 9.84
CA CYS A 35 -2.08 -5.22 10.64
C CYS A 35 -0.99 -6.31 10.62
N MET A 36 -0.32 -6.52 9.47
CA MET A 36 0.81 -7.44 9.36
C MET A 36 2.00 -7.01 10.24
N LEU A 37 2.38 -5.73 10.15
CA LEU A 37 3.49 -5.16 10.92
C LEU A 37 3.23 -5.17 12.42
N ALA A 38 1.98 -4.96 12.83
CA ALA A 38 1.56 -5.01 14.23
C ALA A 38 1.40 -6.45 14.78
N GLY A 39 1.43 -7.46 13.90
CA GLY A 39 1.15 -8.85 14.29
C GLY A 39 -0.32 -9.10 14.67
N GLU A 40 -1.21 -8.24 14.18
CA GLU A 40 -2.65 -8.28 14.49
C GLU A 40 -3.47 -9.07 13.47
N LEU A 41 -2.84 -9.54 12.39
CA LEU A 41 -3.55 -10.30 11.37
C LEU A 41 -3.76 -11.74 11.83
N PRO A 42 -5.01 -12.24 11.89
CA PRO A 42 -5.27 -13.63 12.23
C PRO A 42 -4.55 -14.61 11.29
N PRO A 43 -3.95 -15.71 11.78
CA PRO A 43 -3.26 -16.68 10.94
C PRO A 43 -4.11 -17.22 9.79
N THR A 44 -5.44 -17.31 9.99
CA THR A 44 -6.40 -17.81 9.00
C THR A 44 -6.58 -16.94 7.76
N VAL A 45 -6.06 -15.70 7.78
CA VAL A 45 -6.15 -14.75 6.65
C VAL A 45 -4.78 -14.21 6.25
N TYR A 46 -3.72 -14.51 7.01
CA TYR A 46 -2.38 -13.96 6.77
C TYR A 46 -1.85 -14.30 5.38
N ASP A 47 -1.91 -15.58 4.98
CA ASP A 47 -1.39 -16.01 3.69
C ASP A 47 -2.15 -15.38 2.52
N GLN A 48 -3.48 -15.27 2.63
CA GLN A 48 -4.30 -14.61 1.62
C GLN A 48 -3.94 -13.11 1.50
N ALA A 49 -3.77 -12.45 2.63
CA ALA A 49 -3.35 -11.05 2.64
C ALA A 49 -1.94 -10.87 2.04
N ALA A 50 -1.01 -11.77 2.34
CA ALA A 50 0.34 -11.77 1.77
C ALA A 50 0.31 -11.92 0.24
N GLU A 51 -0.48 -12.86 -0.28
CA GLU A 51 -0.64 -13.02 -1.73
C GLU A 51 -1.30 -11.80 -2.39
N ALA A 52 -2.31 -11.22 -1.76
CA ALA A 52 -2.98 -10.03 -2.27
C ALA A 52 -2.02 -8.83 -2.40
N VAL A 53 -1.19 -8.57 -1.37
CA VAL A 53 -0.23 -7.46 -1.43
C VAL A 53 0.94 -7.75 -2.38
N LEU A 54 1.36 -9.01 -2.56
CA LEU A 54 2.37 -9.41 -3.54
C LEU A 54 1.87 -9.37 -4.99
N GLY A 55 0.56 -9.51 -5.19
CA GLY A 55 -0.09 -9.44 -6.51
C GLY A 55 -0.61 -8.05 -6.86
N PHE A 56 -0.46 -7.07 -5.97
CA PHE A 56 -1.02 -5.74 -6.17
C PHE A 56 -0.24 -4.93 -7.21
N ARG A 57 -0.93 -4.02 -7.90
CA ARG A 57 -0.36 -3.08 -8.85
C ARG A 57 -0.04 -1.76 -8.16
N TYR A 58 1.23 -1.50 -7.91
CA TYR A 58 1.70 -0.33 -7.16
C TYR A 58 2.04 0.90 -8.01
N SER A 59 2.10 0.74 -9.32
CA SER A 59 2.50 1.81 -10.24
C SER A 59 1.77 1.70 -11.56
N MET A 60 1.49 2.84 -12.18
CA MET A 60 0.95 2.88 -13.55
C MET A 60 1.87 2.23 -14.59
N LEU A 61 3.16 2.08 -14.26
CA LEU A 61 4.16 1.44 -15.14
C LEU A 61 4.16 -0.08 -15.03
N GLU A 62 3.44 -0.65 -14.05
CA GLU A 62 3.31 -2.10 -13.90
C GLU A 62 2.19 -2.66 -14.78
N PRO A 63 2.28 -3.95 -15.16
CA PRO A 63 1.26 -4.58 -15.99
C PRO A 63 -0.10 -4.66 -15.30
N GLY A 64 -1.15 -4.78 -16.12
CA GLY A 64 -2.52 -4.93 -15.67
C GLY A 64 -3.31 -3.61 -15.66
N THR A 65 -4.55 -3.71 -15.24
CA THR A 65 -5.51 -2.63 -15.11
C THR A 65 -5.98 -2.50 -13.67
N ASP A 66 -6.45 -1.32 -13.31
CA ASP A 66 -7.06 -1.02 -12.01
C ASP A 66 -8.07 0.12 -12.16
N ALA A 67 -8.83 0.37 -11.11
CA ALA A 67 -9.76 1.49 -11.02
C ALA A 67 -9.23 2.62 -10.12
N MET A 68 -7.96 2.57 -9.73
CA MET A 68 -7.34 3.54 -8.81
C MET A 68 -6.85 4.79 -9.53
N SER A 69 -6.76 5.89 -8.78
CA SER A 69 -6.25 7.18 -9.28
C SER A 69 -4.76 7.36 -8.99
N LEU A 70 -3.91 6.39 -9.40
CA LEU A 70 -2.47 6.34 -9.08
C LEU A 70 -1.65 7.55 -9.56
N TRP A 71 -2.23 8.43 -10.37
CA TRP A 71 -1.60 9.68 -10.84
C TRP A 71 -1.75 10.84 -9.86
N THR A 72 -2.65 10.76 -8.88
CA THR A 72 -2.85 11.83 -7.90
C THR A 72 -1.78 11.84 -6.83
N GLU A 73 -1.60 12.99 -6.17
CA GLU A 73 -0.53 13.18 -5.17
C GLU A 73 -0.61 12.19 -4.02
N SER A 74 -1.78 12.05 -3.40
CA SER A 74 -1.97 11.14 -2.27
C SER A 74 -1.88 9.67 -2.67
N HIS A 75 -2.47 9.26 -3.79
CA HIS A 75 -2.34 7.87 -4.27
C HIS A 75 -0.90 7.49 -4.62
N GLN A 76 -0.09 8.44 -5.12
CA GLN A 76 1.32 8.19 -5.38
C GLN A 76 2.09 7.80 -4.12
N ILE A 77 1.93 8.55 -3.01
CA ILE A 77 2.63 8.23 -1.76
C ILE A 77 2.05 6.99 -1.08
N ILE A 78 0.73 6.80 -1.11
CA ILE A 78 0.08 5.60 -0.57
C ILE A 78 0.58 4.35 -1.26
N ALA A 79 0.55 4.31 -2.58
CA ALA A 79 1.02 3.16 -3.36
C ALA A 79 2.53 2.91 -3.18
N ALA A 80 3.35 3.96 -3.20
CA ALA A 80 4.79 3.83 -2.98
C ALA A 80 5.13 3.32 -1.58
N THR A 81 4.42 3.79 -0.53
CA THR A 81 4.55 3.29 0.83
C THR A 81 4.15 1.81 0.92
N GLY A 82 3.01 1.45 0.32
CA GLY A 82 2.55 0.06 0.25
C GLY A 82 3.58 -0.85 -0.42
N GLU A 83 4.13 -0.45 -1.57
CA GLU A 83 5.17 -1.20 -2.27
C GLU A 83 6.45 -1.33 -1.43
N TYR A 84 6.88 -0.24 -0.78
CA TYR A 84 8.06 -0.23 0.08
C TYR A 84 7.93 -1.24 1.22
N LEU A 85 6.83 -1.18 1.96
CA LEU A 85 6.57 -2.05 3.10
C LEU A 85 6.37 -3.52 2.69
N THR A 86 5.66 -3.77 1.59
CA THR A 86 5.54 -5.13 1.03
C THR A 86 6.91 -5.67 0.64
N GLY A 87 7.74 -4.87 -0.03
CA GLY A 87 9.10 -5.25 -0.39
C GLY A 87 10.03 -5.42 0.80
N GLN A 88 9.76 -4.76 1.92
CA GLN A 88 10.49 -4.94 3.18
C GLN A 88 10.09 -6.25 3.88
N LEU A 89 8.80 -6.55 3.96
CA LEU A 89 8.29 -7.77 4.59
C LEU A 89 8.64 -9.03 3.78
N PHE A 90 8.63 -8.92 2.46
CA PHE A 90 8.74 -10.05 1.52
C PHE A 90 9.91 -9.87 0.55
N GLY A 91 11.08 -9.45 1.04
CA GLY A 91 12.24 -9.08 0.21
C GLY A 91 12.69 -10.14 -0.79
N ASP A 92 12.67 -11.41 -0.38
CA ASP A 92 13.10 -12.55 -1.19
C ASP A 92 11.98 -13.16 -2.05
N ARG A 93 10.73 -12.75 -1.81
CA ARG A 93 9.59 -13.23 -2.60
C ARG A 93 9.46 -12.46 -3.91
N VAL A 94 8.90 -13.14 -4.90
CA VAL A 94 8.59 -12.56 -6.20
C VAL A 94 7.18 -11.97 -6.15
N PHE A 95 7.02 -10.75 -6.62
CA PHE A 95 5.70 -10.13 -6.80
C PHE A 95 5.02 -10.74 -8.01
N SER A 96 3.88 -11.37 -7.80
CA SER A 96 3.16 -12.11 -8.85
C SER A 96 2.63 -11.22 -9.98
N ASN A 97 2.49 -9.91 -9.71
CA ASN A 97 2.02 -8.96 -10.73
C ASN A 97 3.03 -8.74 -11.87
N ASP A 98 4.33 -8.70 -11.57
CA ASP A 98 5.34 -8.30 -12.57
C ASP A 98 6.62 -9.15 -12.56
N GLY A 99 6.73 -10.12 -11.66
CA GLY A 99 7.86 -11.06 -11.59
C GLY A 99 9.13 -10.49 -10.97
N ARG A 100 9.13 -9.29 -10.41
CA ARG A 100 10.28 -8.72 -9.71
C ARG A 100 10.31 -9.16 -8.23
N THR A 101 11.50 -9.22 -7.65
CA THR A 101 11.65 -9.54 -6.21
C THR A 101 11.23 -8.37 -5.33
N GLY A 102 10.80 -8.67 -4.10
CA GLY A 102 10.45 -7.66 -3.11
C GLY A 102 11.59 -6.67 -2.83
N ALA A 103 12.84 -7.13 -2.84
CA ALA A 103 13.99 -6.25 -2.70
C ALA A 103 14.13 -5.23 -3.85
N ARG A 104 13.74 -5.60 -5.08
CA ARG A 104 13.70 -4.67 -6.23
C ARG A 104 12.56 -3.68 -6.09
N HIS A 105 11.37 -4.15 -5.69
CA HIS A 105 10.22 -3.29 -5.40
C HIS A 105 10.55 -2.28 -4.32
N ARG A 106 11.14 -2.71 -3.19
CA ARG A 106 11.54 -1.80 -2.10
C ARG A 106 12.46 -0.69 -2.59
N ARG A 107 13.47 -1.00 -3.42
CA ARG A 107 14.38 0.02 -3.97
C ARG A 107 13.66 1.00 -4.91
N ALA A 108 12.78 0.51 -5.76
CA ALA A 108 12.01 1.35 -6.69
C ALA A 108 11.05 2.26 -5.93
N ALA A 109 10.34 1.72 -4.95
CA ALA A 109 9.43 2.48 -4.09
C ALA A 109 10.17 3.55 -3.28
N HIS A 110 11.33 3.21 -2.68
CA HIS A 110 12.16 4.18 -1.98
C HIS A 110 12.51 5.38 -2.88
N ALA A 111 12.95 5.13 -4.10
CA ALA A 111 13.28 6.21 -5.03
C ALA A 111 12.08 7.11 -5.32
N ARG A 112 10.88 6.54 -5.52
CA ARG A 112 9.63 7.31 -5.74
C ARG A 112 9.24 8.11 -4.50
N ILE A 113 9.36 7.54 -3.30
CA ILE A 113 9.09 8.24 -2.03
C ILE A 113 10.02 9.45 -1.90
N MET A 114 11.32 9.29 -2.17
CA MET A 114 12.28 10.38 -2.07
C MET A 114 12.01 11.51 -3.07
N VAL A 115 11.59 11.18 -4.30
CA VAL A 115 11.18 12.18 -5.30
C VAL A 115 9.92 12.90 -4.83
N TRP A 116 8.90 12.15 -4.36
CA TRP A 116 7.66 12.73 -3.85
C TRP A 116 7.92 13.70 -2.69
N LEU A 117 8.75 13.32 -1.72
CA LEU A 117 9.13 14.19 -0.59
C LEU A 117 9.89 15.43 -1.03
N ALA A 118 10.82 15.30 -1.97
CA ALA A 118 11.57 16.42 -2.51
C ALA A 118 10.64 17.44 -3.22
N ASP A 119 9.64 16.94 -3.95
CA ASP A 119 8.64 17.78 -4.59
C ASP A 119 7.75 18.49 -3.57
N ARG A 120 7.33 17.80 -2.50
CA ARG A 120 6.56 18.44 -1.42
C ARG A 120 7.39 19.50 -0.68
N PHE A 121 8.65 19.21 -0.42
CA PHE A 121 9.55 20.19 0.20
C PHE A 121 9.76 21.43 -0.68
N ARG A 122 9.88 21.24 -1.99
CA ARG A 122 10.16 22.34 -2.93
C ARG A 122 8.93 23.15 -3.32
N PHE A 123 7.80 22.49 -3.52
CA PHE A 123 6.61 23.10 -4.14
C PHE A 123 5.38 23.11 -3.21
N GLY A 124 5.45 22.43 -2.06
CA GLY A 124 4.29 22.20 -1.19
C GLY A 124 3.37 21.10 -1.72
N PHE A 125 2.22 20.99 -1.11
CA PHE A 125 1.19 20.01 -1.48
C PHE A 125 0.24 20.61 -2.50
N SER A 126 -0.07 19.89 -3.58
CA SER A 126 -1.08 20.31 -4.55
C SER A 126 -2.50 20.25 -3.97
N GLU A 127 -2.73 19.34 -3.04
CA GLU A 127 -4.00 19.11 -2.36
C GLU A 127 -4.06 19.79 -0.97
N TRP A 128 -3.27 20.85 -0.73
CA TRP A 128 -3.02 21.44 0.59
C TRP A 128 -4.27 21.99 1.32
N LEU A 129 -5.34 22.31 0.61
CA LEU A 129 -6.61 22.73 1.20
C LEU A 129 -7.56 21.56 1.49
N SER A 130 -7.18 20.34 1.18
CA SER A 130 -8.03 19.17 1.40
C SER A 130 -7.85 18.60 2.79
N ASN A 131 -8.91 18.61 3.59
CA ASN A 131 -8.91 17.97 4.90
C ASN A 131 -8.76 16.44 4.84
N SER A 132 -9.15 15.82 3.72
CA SER A 132 -9.10 14.38 3.53
C SER A 132 -7.75 13.92 3.01
N TYR A 133 -7.24 14.55 1.94
CA TYR A 133 -6.04 14.08 1.25
C TYR A 133 -4.77 14.27 2.09
N LEU A 134 -4.62 15.39 2.80
CA LEU A 134 -3.51 15.56 3.74
C LEU A 134 -3.49 14.51 4.86
N ALA A 135 -4.65 14.05 5.31
CA ALA A 135 -4.73 12.97 6.29
C ALA A 135 -4.26 11.64 5.70
N PHE A 136 -4.54 11.38 4.42
CA PHE A 136 -4.06 10.19 3.71
C PHE A 136 -2.56 10.22 3.50
N ASP A 137 -2.00 11.36 3.09
CA ASP A 137 -0.55 11.55 2.98
C ASP A 137 0.15 11.30 4.32
N ALA A 138 -0.38 11.91 5.40
CA ALA A 138 0.15 11.74 6.75
C ALA A 138 0.06 10.28 7.22
N ALA A 139 -1.03 9.57 6.92
CA ALA A 139 -1.20 8.17 7.27
C ALA A 139 -0.19 7.27 6.53
N ALA A 140 0.09 7.53 5.26
CA ALA A 140 1.09 6.81 4.48
C ALA A 140 2.51 7.06 5.04
N LEU A 141 2.86 8.33 5.28
CA LEU A 141 4.17 8.71 5.81
C LEU A 141 4.42 8.19 7.23
N ALA A 142 3.38 8.09 8.06
CA ALA A 142 3.49 7.58 9.42
C ALA A 142 3.81 6.07 9.50
N LEU A 143 3.70 5.35 8.39
CA LEU A 143 4.03 3.92 8.30
C LEU A 143 5.47 3.67 7.81
N LEU A 144 6.16 4.69 7.32
CA LEU A 144 7.55 4.63 6.85
C LEU A 144 8.53 4.76 8.01
#